data_5aec93a7bffef56fa7fa573963802b3c
#
_entry.id   5aec93a7bffef56fa7fa573963802b3c
#
_cell.length_a   1.000
_cell.length_b   1.000
_cell.length_c   1.000
_cell.angle_alpha   90.00
_cell.angle_beta   90.00
_cell.angle_gamma   90.00
#
_symmetry.space_group_name_H-M   'P 1'
#
loop_
_entity.id
_entity.type
_entity.pdbx_description
1 polymer ?
#
loop_
_entity_poly.entity_id
_entity_poly.type
_entity_poly.pdbx_seq_one_letter_code
_entity_poly.pdbx_strand_id
1 'polypeptide(L)'
;MIQVEGLTRKYGSFTAVDDVSFVCQPGRVTGFLGPNGAGKTTTMRVMVGLTPPTAGRVTIGGHLYKDIPNPGRHVGVLLDASAQHAGRTGREILEIGARTMGLPATRVDEMIELVSLTPQEAKRRLRNYSLGMKQRLGIAHALLGDPSVLILDEPANGLDPAGIRWMRGLLKGYAERGGTVLLSSHLLHEVEQIADEMILIGNGRIVAQGDKKSLLAGADGGKASTLVTALDNTALADALTAKGFTVASAGEGLRVEVEPVEVGRTALEASVVLTDLRAAEGGLEDLFLELTAETQREHTA
;
A
#
# COMPACT_ATOMS: atom_id res chain seq x y z
N MET A 1 -1.85 8.40 15.68
CA MET A 1 -3.06 8.51 14.83
C MET A 1 -2.86 9.60 13.80
N ILE A 2 -3.20 9.33 12.53
CA ILE A 2 -3.29 10.33 11.46
C ILE A 2 -4.76 10.50 11.13
N GLN A 3 -5.22 11.74 10.97
CA GLN A 3 -6.61 12.04 10.59
C GLN A 3 -6.61 13.01 9.41
N VAL A 4 -7.27 12.62 8.32
CA VAL A 4 -7.44 13.39 7.10
C VAL A 4 -8.93 13.70 6.94
N GLU A 5 -9.29 14.96 6.74
CA GLU A 5 -10.69 15.44 6.70
C GLU A 5 -10.88 16.36 5.51
N GLY A 6 -11.69 15.92 4.53
CA GLY A 6 -12.08 16.70 3.36
C GLY A 6 -10.91 17.23 2.54
N LEU A 7 -9.79 16.47 2.51
CA LEU A 7 -8.56 16.95 1.90
C LEU A 7 -8.72 17.12 0.40
N THR A 8 -8.50 18.35 -0.05
CA THR A 8 -8.47 18.69 -1.48
C THR A 8 -7.18 19.42 -1.82
N ARG A 9 -6.52 19.01 -2.91
CA ARG A 9 -5.36 19.71 -3.47
C ARG A 9 -5.50 19.90 -4.97
N LYS A 10 -5.45 21.18 -5.39
CA LYS A 10 -5.50 21.60 -6.80
C LYS A 10 -4.19 22.25 -7.24
N TYR A 11 -3.82 22.04 -8.48
CA TYR A 11 -2.72 22.71 -9.19
C TYR A 11 -3.28 23.37 -10.45
N GLY A 12 -3.59 24.66 -10.37
CA GLY A 12 -4.35 25.34 -11.43
C GLY A 12 -5.73 24.68 -11.62
N SER A 13 -6.01 24.21 -12.83
CA SER A 13 -7.25 23.48 -13.15
C SER A 13 -7.23 22.00 -12.77
N PHE A 14 -6.05 21.43 -12.52
CA PHE A 14 -5.91 20.00 -12.20
C PHE A 14 -6.16 19.75 -10.71
N THR A 15 -7.07 18.82 -10.38
CA THR A 15 -7.35 18.39 -9.03
C THR A 15 -6.61 17.08 -8.77
N ALA A 16 -5.53 17.15 -7.98
CA ALA A 16 -4.69 15.99 -7.66
C ALA A 16 -5.23 15.13 -6.50
N VAL A 17 -5.97 15.77 -5.59
CA VAL A 17 -6.67 15.12 -4.45
C VAL A 17 -7.99 15.84 -4.29
N ASP A 18 -9.08 15.10 -4.15
CA ASP A 18 -10.44 15.63 -4.16
C ASP A 18 -11.28 15.00 -3.05
N ASP A 19 -11.56 15.77 -2.01
CA ASP A 19 -12.40 15.43 -0.85
C ASP A 19 -12.04 14.10 -0.17
N VAL A 20 -10.74 13.88 0.10
CA VAL A 20 -10.24 12.66 0.72
C VAL A 20 -10.34 12.72 2.23
N SER A 21 -10.98 11.71 2.85
CA SER A 21 -11.13 11.59 4.30
C SER A 21 -10.85 10.17 4.78
N PHE A 22 -9.93 10.01 5.75
CA PHE A 22 -9.62 8.73 6.38
C PHE A 22 -8.85 8.89 7.69
N VAL A 23 -8.73 7.81 8.43
CA VAL A 23 -7.99 7.76 9.70
C VAL A 23 -7.02 6.58 9.69
N CYS A 24 -5.75 6.81 10.09
CA CYS A 24 -4.80 5.73 10.38
C CYS A 24 -4.71 5.57 11.90
N GLN A 25 -5.08 4.41 12.39
CA GLN A 25 -5.12 4.10 13.82
C GLN A 25 -3.74 3.73 14.38
N PRO A 26 -3.47 4.03 15.66
CA PRO A 26 -2.32 3.47 16.37
C PRO A 26 -2.38 1.95 16.41
N GLY A 27 -1.20 1.30 16.42
CA GLY A 27 -1.10 -0.16 16.47
C GLY A 27 -1.45 -0.86 15.16
N ARG A 28 -1.59 -0.12 14.06
CA ARG A 28 -1.98 -0.67 12.75
C ARG A 28 -1.07 -0.19 11.62
N VAL A 29 -0.98 -1.03 10.60
CA VAL A 29 -0.42 -0.71 9.30
C VAL A 29 -1.56 -0.42 8.34
N THR A 30 -1.62 0.82 7.84
CA THR A 30 -2.58 1.25 6.82
C THR A 30 -1.88 1.33 5.47
N GLY A 31 -2.36 0.56 4.50
CA GLY A 31 -1.92 0.62 3.11
C GLY A 31 -2.70 1.67 2.33
N PHE A 32 -2.00 2.56 1.61
CA PHE A 32 -2.59 3.57 0.74
C PHE A 32 -2.27 3.22 -0.71
N LEU A 33 -3.23 2.61 -1.39
CA LEU A 33 -3.07 1.91 -2.65
C LEU A 33 -3.71 2.67 -3.81
N GLY A 34 -3.05 2.68 -4.94
CA GLY A 34 -3.57 3.33 -6.15
C GLY A 34 -2.55 3.35 -7.28
N PRO A 35 -2.98 3.52 -8.53
CA PRO A 35 -2.06 3.65 -9.65
C PRO A 35 -1.16 4.88 -9.53
N ASN A 36 -0.14 4.96 -10.37
CA ASN A 36 0.69 6.15 -10.46
C ASN A 36 -0.17 7.34 -10.91
N GLY A 37 0.01 8.49 -10.25
CA GLY A 37 -0.80 9.68 -10.51
C GLY A 37 -2.13 9.75 -9.73
N ALA A 38 -2.54 8.70 -8.99
CA ALA A 38 -3.79 8.70 -8.23
C ALA A 38 -3.88 9.69 -7.05
N GLY A 39 -2.78 10.39 -6.72
CA GLY A 39 -2.77 11.38 -5.64
C GLY A 39 -2.06 10.93 -4.35
N LYS A 40 -1.53 9.71 -4.26
CA LYS A 40 -0.87 9.15 -3.05
C LYS A 40 0.22 10.07 -2.49
N THR A 41 1.28 10.30 -3.28
CA THR A 41 2.41 11.17 -2.90
C THR A 41 1.96 12.59 -2.58
N THR A 42 0.99 13.14 -3.34
CA THR A 42 0.44 14.48 -3.09
C THR A 42 -0.23 14.54 -1.72
N THR A 43 -1.05 13.55 -1.39
CA THR A 43 -1.70 13.43 -0.08
C THR A 43 -0.66 13.37 1.04
N MET A 44 0.36 12.51 0.92
CA MET A 44 1.44 12.41 1.92
C MET A 44 2.26 13.70 2.05
N ARG A 45 2.53 14.42 0.95
CA ARG A 45 3.20 15.73 0.99
C ARG A 45 2.39 16.79 1.73
N VAL A 46 1.05 16.75 1.61
CA VAL A 46 0.19 17.64 2.40
C VAL A 46 0.23 17.27 3.89
N MET A 47 0.19 15.97 4.22
CA MET A 47 0.25 15.50 5.62
C MET A 47 1.47 16.03 6.36
N VAL A 48 2.62 16.10 5.69
CA VAL A 48 3.89 16.54 6.29
C VAL A 48 4.22 18.00 6.00
N GLY A 49 3.24 18.79 5.57
CA GLY A 49 3.37 20.24 5.39
C GLY A 49 4.26 20.69 4.22
N LEU A 50 4.70 19.78 3.33
CA LEU A 50 5.48 20.12 2.13
C LEU A 50 4.65 20.78 1.04
N THR A 51 3.34 20.61 1.10
CA THR A 51 2.38 21.19 0.16
C THR A 51 1.16 21.64 0.96
N PRO A 52 0.72 22.91 0.83
CA PRO A 52 -0.49 23.36 1.50
C PRO A 52 -1.74 22.70 0.88
N PRO A 53 -2.76 22.34 1.65
CA PRO A 53 -4.04 21.91 1.11
C PRO A 53 -4.77 23.09 0.42
N THR A 54 -5.63 22.80 -0.55
CA THR A 54 -6.59 23.79 -1.12
C THR A 54 -7.82 23.88 -0.23
N ALA A 55 -8.26 22.75 0.32
CA ALA A 55 -9.34 22.65 1.31
C ALA A 55 -9.10 21.43 2.22
N GLY A 56 -9.84 21.35 3.31
CA GLY A 56 -9.70 20.29 4.29
C GLY A 56 -8.47 20.46 5.20
N ARG A 57 -8.21 19.43 6.00
CA ARG A 57 -7.08 19.45 6.95
C ARG A 57 -6.52 18.06 7.20
N VAL A 58 -5.27 18.01 7.67
CA VAL A 58 -4.63 16.80 8.16
C VAL A 58 -4.05 17.08 9.53
N THR A 59 -4.30 16.18 10.47
CA THR A 59 -3.71 16.23 11.82
C THR A 59 -2.98 14.93 12.14
N ILE A 60 -1.89 15.05 12.89
CA ILE A 60 -1.11 13.93 13.43
C ILE A 60 -1.08 14.09 14.93
N GLY A 61 -1.65 13.11 15.66
CA GLY A 61 -1.83 13.23 17.10
C GLY A 61 -2.70 14.44 17.50
N GLY A 62 -3.61 14.89 16.63
CA GLY A 62 -4.47 16.07 16.85
C GLY A 62 -3.84 17.40 16.46
N HIS A 63 -2.58 17.44 16.02
CA HIS A 63 -1.86 18.67 15.65
C HIS A 63 -1.61 18.73 14.14
N LEU A 64 -1.59 19.94 13.56
CA LEU A 64 -1.04 20.12 12.22
C LEU A 64 0.46 19.86 12.26
N TYR A 65 1.01 19.24 11.20
CA TYR A 65 2.44 18.88 11.17
C TYR A 65 3.37 20.05 11.49
N LYS A 66 3.07 21.25 10.97
CA LYS A 66 3.86 22.47 11.19
C LYS A 66 3.88 22.95 12.66
N ASP A 67 2.88 22.53 13.43
CA ASP A 67 2.70 22.94 14.83
C ASP A 67 3.29 21.90 15.82
N ILE A 68 3.82 20.78 15.31
CA ILE A 68 4.48 19.75 16.11
C ILE A 68 5.92 20.21 16.42
N PRO A 69 6.29 20.40 17.68
CA PRO A 69 7.65 20.72 18.06
C PRO A 69 8.60 19.58 17.69
N ASN A 70 9.71 19.89 17.01
CA ASN A 70 10.70 18.89 16.58
C ASN A 70 10.03 17.66 15.89
N PRO A 71 9.32 17.86 14.76
CA PRO A 71 8.42 16.85 14.21
C PRO A 71 9.10 15.52 13.88
N GLY A 72 10.42 15.52 13.59
CA GLY A 72 11.17 14.28 13.33
C GLY A 72 11.23 13.31 14.51
N ARG A 73 10.94 13.77 15.73
CA ARG A 73 10.81 12.91 16.93
C ARG A 73 9.42 12.32 17.10
N HIS A 74 8.46 12.73 16.32
CA HIS A 74 7.06 12.29 16.42
C HIS A 74 6.58 11.62 15.14
N VAL A 75 7.11 12.04 14.00
CA VAL A 75 6.70 11.60 12.68
C VAL A 75 7.93 11.25 11.85
N GLY A 76 8.12 9.98 11.55
CA GLY A 76 9.12 9.50 10.60
C GLY A 76 8.57 9.53 9.18
N VAL A 77 9.33 10.10 8.26
CA VAL A 77 8.88 10.35 6.90
C VAL A 77 9.87 9.83 5.87
N LEU A 78 9.39 9.06 4.90
CA LEU A 78 10.10 8.67 3.69
C LEU A 78 9.20 8.90 2.49
N LEU A 79 9.42 9.97 1.73
CA LEU A 79 8.67 10.27 0.50
C LEU A 79 9.47 9.99 -0.77
N ASP A 80 10.80 10.12 -0.70
CA ASP A 80 11.70 9.81 -1.81
C ASP A 80 13.07 9.44 -1.25
N ALA A 81 13.44 8.19 -1.40
CA ALA A 81 14.74 7.68 -0.96
C ALA A 81 15.92 8.30 -1.72
N SER A 82 15.66 8.87 -2.91
CA SER A 82 16.67 9.52 -3.76
C SER A 82 16.83 11.02 -3.49
N ALA A 83 15.93 11.63 -2.70
CA ALA A 83 15.96 13.07 -2.41
C ALA A 83 17.11 13.52 -1.50
N GLN A 84 17.89 12.59 -0.98
CA GLN A 84 19.04 12.86 -0.13
C GLN A 84 20.25 13.38 -0.95
N HIS A 85 21.13 14.16 -0.32
CA HIS A 85 22.26 14.77 -1.00
C HIS A 85 23.29 13.73 -1.48
N ALA A 86 23.43 13.57 -2.78
CA ALA A 86 24.22 12.51 -3.43
C ALA A 86 25.73 12.51 -3.05
N GLY A 87 26.28 13.64 -2.63
CA GLY A 87 27.67 13.80 -2.19
C GLY A 87 27.96 13.41 -0.75
N ARG A 88 26.93 13.25 0.09
CA ARG A 88 27.04 12.81 1.48
C ARG A 88 27.15 11.30 1.59
N THR A 89 27.74 10.82 2.65
CA THR A 89 27.70 9.40 3.02
C THR A 89 26.38 9.08 3.75
N GLY A 90 25.99 7.78 3.78
CA GLY A 90 24.81 7.36 4.50
C GLY A 90 24.88 7.72 5.99
N ARG A 91 26.07 7.55 6.60
CA ARG A 91 26.33 7.93 8.00
C ARG A 91 26.13 9.43 8.22
N GLU A 92 26.73 10.29 7.37
CA GLU A 92 26.59 11.75 7.50
C GLU A 92 25.14 12.21 7.40
N ILE A 93 24.32 11.56 6.56
CA ILE A 93 22.88 11.86 6.46
C ILE A 93 22.18 11.57 7.77
N LEU A 94 22.43 10.41 8.38
CA LEU A 94 21.84 10.07 9.69
C LEU A 94 22.37 10.97 10.81
N GLU A 95 23.65 11.32 10.81
CA GLU A 95 24.25 12.24 11.79
C GLU A 95 23.62 13.64 11.71
N ILE A 96 23.38 14.16 10.51
CA ILE A 96 22.71 15.45 10.31
C ILE A 96 21.28 15.36 10.89
N GLY A 97 20.54 14.29 10.57
CA GLY A 97 19.20 14.05 11.13
C GLY A 97 19.22 13.96 12.65
N ALA A 98 20.15 13.19 13.23
CA ALA A 98 20.27 13.02 14.67
C ALA A 98 20.56 14.37 15.37
N ARG A 99 21.50 15.16 14.85
CA ARG A 99 21.82 16.50 15.39
C ARG A 99 20.64 17.46 15.30
N THR A 100 19.92 17.45 14.17
CA THR A 100 18.75 18.30 13.97
C THR A 100 17.64 17.96 14.98
N MET A 101 17.49 16.68 15.34
CA MET A 101 16.49 16.20 16.31
C MET A 101 16.99 16.24 17.75
N GLY A 102 18.26 16.61 18.01
CA GLY A 102 18.84 16.58 19.37
C GLY A 102 19.03 15.17 19.91
N LEU A 103 19.43 14.21 19.06
CA LEU A 103 19.62 12.81 19.42
C LEU A 103 21.11 12.51 19.69
N PRO A 104 21.41 11.49 20.53
CA PRO A 104 22.78 11.04 20.76
C PRO A 104 23.37 10.39 19.50
N ALA A 105 24.69 10.46 19.35
CA ALA A 105 25.39 9.90 18.18
C ALA A 105 25.24 8.36 18.07
N THR A 106 25.07 7.66 19.22
CA THR A 106 24.83 6.22 19.28
C THR A 106 23.61 5.79 18.49
N ARG A 107 22.59 6.68 18.39
CA ARG A 107 21.37 6.40 17.62
C ARG A 107 21.64 6.16 16.13
N VAL A 108 22.70 6.77 15.60
CA VAL A 108 23.11 6.57 14.19
C VAL A 108 23.60 5.13 13.96
N ASP A 109 24.41 4.60 14.90
CA ASP A 109 24.90 3.23 14.79
C ASP A 109 23.76 2.21 14.92
N GLU A 110 22.84 2.42 15.87
CA GLU A 110 21.62 1.61 16.02
C GLU A 110 20.81 1.55 14.72
N MET A 111 20.64 2.69 14.03
CA MET A 111 19.87 2.74 12.81
C MET A 111 20.57 2.07 11.63
N ILE A 112 21.89 2.20 11.52
CA ILE A 112 22.71 1.53 10.49
C ILE A 112 22.57 0.01 10.64
N GLU A 113 22.66 -0.48 11.88
CA GLU A 113 22.52 -1.90 12.20
C GLU A 113 21.09 -2.39 11.92
N LEU A 114 20.06 -1.65 12.37
CA LEU A 114 18.65 -1.99 12.18
C LEU A 114 18.30 -2.22 10.71
N VAL A 115 18.84 -1.41 9.80
CA VAL A 115 18.56 -1.52 8.36
C VAL A 115 19.56 -2.42 7.62
N SER A 116 20.41 -3.12 8.35
CA SER A 116 21.41 -4.06 7.81
C SER A 116 22.35 -3.44 6.77
N LEU A 117 22.74 -2.17 6.98
CA LEU A 117 23.83 -1.56 6.25
C LEU A 117 25.13 -1.84 7.00
N THR A 118 26.15 -2.33 6.29
CA THR A 118 27.47 -2.52 6.88
C THR A 118 28.14 -1.17 7.17
N PRO A 119 29.07 -1.10 8.14
CA PRO A 119 29.82 0.13 8.41
C PRO A 119 30.58 0.67 7.20
N GLN A 120 31.01 -0.20 6.28
CA GLN A 120 31.68 0.18 5.03
C GLN A 120 30.69 0.79 4.02
N GLU A 121 29.49 0.22 3.91
CA GLU A 121 28.41 0.77 3.08
C GLU A 121 27.96 2.12 3.61
N ALA A 122 27.77 2.27 4.91
CA ALA A 122 27.38 3.52 5.54
C ALA A 122 28.38 4.66 5.28
N LYS A 123 29.67 4.36 5.02
CA LYS A 123 30.71 5.32 4.66
C LYS A 123 30.77 5.66 3.16
N ARG A 124 30.05 4.93 2.30
CA ARG A 124 29.98 5.27 0.86
C ARG A 124 29.11 6.49 0.65
N ARG A 125 29.41 7.27 -0.39
CA ARG A 125 28.57 8.39 -0.81
C ARG A 125 27.27 7.87 -1.43
N LEU A 126 26.17 8.57 -1.22
CA LEU A 126 24.85 8.15 -1.64
C LEU A 126 24.71 7.95 -3.16
N ARG A 127 25.49 8.69 -3.97
CA ARG A 127 25.54 8.46 -5.42
C ARG A 127 25.98 7.04 -5.82
N ASN A 128 26.67 6.33 -4.91
CA ASN A 128 27.16 4.97 -5.12
C ASN A 128 26.25 3.91 -4.44
N TYR A 129 25.10 4.32 -3.90
CA TYR A 129 24.11 3.42 -3.32
C TYR A 129 23.23 2.84 -4.41
N SER A 130 22.91 1.54 -4.30
CA SER A 130 21.78 0.96 -5.04
C SER A 130 20.46 1.58 -4.58
N LEU A 131 19.38 1.41 -5.34
CA LEU A 131 18.07 1.89 -4.94
C LEU A 131 17.65 1.25 -3.60
N GLY A 132 17.85 -0.07 -3.42
CA GLY A 132 17.56 -0.76 -2.17
C GLY A 132 18.36 -0.25 -0.97
N MET A 133 19.65 0.11 -1.16
CA MET A 133 20.44 0.75 -0.10
C MET A 133 19.91 2.14 0.26
N LYS A 134 19.48 2.94 -0.74
CA LYS A 134 18.85 4.24 -0.49
C LYS A 134 17.54 4.09 0.28
N GLN A 135 16.75 3.07 -0.06
CA GLN A 135 15.50 2.76 0.61
C GLN A 135 15.73 2.39 2.08
N ARG A 136 16.68 1.48 2.34
CA ARG A 136 17.09 1.12 3.70
C ARG A 136 17.55 2.33 4.50
N LEU A 137 18.38 3.19 3.93
CA LEU A 137 18.82 4.44 4.57
C LEU A 137 17.66 5.40 4.83
N GLY A 138 16.71 5.52 3.91
CA GLY A 138 15.50 6.33 4.07
C GLY A 138 14.62 5.85 5.21
N ILE A 139 14.44 4.53 5.34
CA ILE A 139 13.74 3.90 6.47
C ILE A 139 14.50 4.15 7.78
N ALA A 140 15.84 4.01 7.80
CA ALA A 140 16.67 4.34 8.95
C ALA A 140 16.47 5.80 9.40
N HIS A 141 16.46 6.73 8.44
CA HIS A 141 16.26 8.16 8.71
C HIS A 141 14.85 8.44 9.25
N ALA A 142 13.81 7.76 8.71
CA ALA A 142 12.45 7.89 9.21
C ALA A 142 12.30 7.38 10.65
N LEU A 143 13.04 6.33 11.03
CA LEU A 143 13.02 5.73 12.37
C LEU A 143 13.98 6.40 13.36
N LEU A 144 14.81 7.33 12.90
CA LEU A 144 15.90 7.91 13.69
C LEU A 144 15.42 8.55 14.99
N GLY A 145 14.31 9.30 14.94
CA GLY A 145 13.71 10.01 16.06
C GLY A 145 12.90 9.15 17.04
N ASP A 146 12.81 7.83 16.81
CA ASP A 146 11.89 6.94 17.50
C ASP A 146 10.43 7.47 17.48
N PRO A 147 9.92 7.80 16.29
CA PRO A 147 8.62 8.46 16.17
C PRO A 147 7.48 7.54 16.57
N SER A 148 6.30 8.10 16.85
CA SER A 148 5.05 7.33 17.05
C SER A 148 4.26 7.11 15.76
N VAL A 149 4.62 7.80 14.68
CA VAL A 149 3.95 7.73 13.37
C VAL A 149 4.98 7.58 12.27
N LEU A 150 4.75 6.67 11.32
CA LEU A 150 5.54 6.51 10.10
C LEU A 150 4.67 6.78 8.86
N ILE A 151 5.19 7.61 7.95
CA ILE A 151 4.60 7.90 6.63
C ILE A 151 5.63 7.55 5.58
N LEU A 152 5.36 6.49 4.81
CA LEU A 152 6.32 5.88 3.90
C LEU A 152 5.71 5.79 2.48
N ASP A 153 6.31 6.51 1.54
CA ASP A 153 5.89 6.46 0.12
C ASP A 153 6.71 5.42 -0.63
N GLU A 154 6.04 4.39 -1.15
CA GLU A 154 6.63 3.27 -1.92
C GLU A 154 7.87 2.64 -1.22
N PRO A 155 7.78 2.24 0.08
CA PRO A 155 8.96 1.81 0.84
C PRO A 155 9.57 0.48 0.36
N ALA A 156 8.85 -0.34 -0.38
CA ALA A 156 9.32 -1.60 -0.96
C ALA A 156 10.11 -1.40 -2.26
N ASN A 157 9.98 -0.24 -2.89
CA ASN A 157 10.53 0.00 -4.22
C ASN A 157 12.06 -0.17 -4.26
N GLY A 158 12.54 -1.08 -5.14
CA GLY A 158 13.96 -1.37 -5.30
C GLY A 158 14.58 -2.25 -4.22
N LEU A 159 13.80 -2.77 -3.29
CA LEU A 159 14.22 -3.84 -2.39
C LEU A 159 14.13 -5.21 -3.10
N ASP A 160 15.07 -6.08 -2.77
CA ASP A 160 15.00 -7.48 -3.16
C ASP A 160 13.96 -8.23 -2.30
N PRO A 161 13.56 -9.48 -2.65
CA PRO A 161 12.58 -10.23 -1.87
C PRO A 161 12.94 -10.42 -0.39
N ALA A 162 14.23 -10.49 -0.06
CA ALA A 162 14.69 -10.57 1.33
C ALA A 162 14.51 -9.22 2.05
N GLY A 163 14.79 -8.11 1.35
CA GLY A 163 14.56 -6.75 1.83
C GLY A 163 13.08 -6.44 2.06
N ILE A 164 12.20 -6.89 1.17
CA ILE A 164 10.75 -6.74 1.35
C ILE A 164 10.27 -7.51 2.58
N ARG A 165 10.72 -8.76 2.78
CA ARG A 165 10.38 -9.53 3.99
C ARG A 165 10.90 -8.87 5.26
N TRP A 166 12.13 -8.35 5.25
CA TRP A 166 12.71 -7.61 6.37
C TRP A 166 11.87 -6.36 6.69
N MET A 167 11.56 -5.54 5.69
CA MET A 167 10.75 -4.33 5.85
C MET A 167 9.37 -4.64 6.44
N ARG A 168 8.70 -5.69 5.94
CA ARG A 168 7.42 -6.15 6.47
C ARG A 168 7.49 -6.49 7.96
N GLY A 169 8.48 -7.30 8.35
CA GLY A 169 8.70 -7.63 9.76
C GLY A 169 8.96 -6.40 10.63
N LEU A 170 9.76 -5.46 10.12
CA LEU A 170 10.06 -4.20 10.80
C LEU A 170 8.78 -3.36 11.05
N LEU A 171 7.97 -3.14 10.00
CA LEU A 171 6.77 -2.30 10.10
C LEU A 171 5.67 -2.96 10.92
N LYS A 172 5.51 -4.29 10.81
CA LYS A 172 4.58 -5.05 11.66
C LYS A 172 4.96 -4.96 13.12
N GLY A 173 6.23 -5.25 13.47
CA GLY A 173 6.71 -5.11 14.84
C GLY A 173 6.66 -3.68 15.36
N TYR A 174 6.77 -2.68 14.49
CA TYR A 174 6.58 -1.28 14.87
C TYR A 174 5.11 -0.97 15.22
N ALA A 175 4.16 -1.46 14.42
CA ALA A 175 2.73 -1.31 14.70
C ALA A 175 2.31 -2.07 15.98
N GLU A 176 2.79 -3.32 16.18
CA GLU A 176 2.51 -4.13 17.37
C GLU A 176 2.96 -3.43 18.67
N ARG A 177 3.96 -2.56 18.62
CA ARG A 177 4.38 -1.70 19.75
C ARG A 177 3.55 -0.43 19.91
N GLY A 178 2.44 -0.29 19.18
CA GLY A 178 1.52 0.83 19.25
C GLY A 178 1.81 1.95 18.25
N GLY A 179 2.79 1.79 17.35
CA GLY A 179 3.08 2.76 16.31
C GLY A 179 1.96 2.85 15.26
N THR A 180 1.82 4.01 14.64
CA THR A 180 0.92 4.21 13.48
C THR A 180 1.73 4.16 12.20
N VAL A 181 1.38 3.30 11.26
CA VAL A 181 2.06 3.22 9.96
C VAL A 181 1.09 3.54 8.84
N LEU A 182 1.47 4.48 7.97
CA LEU A 182 0.85 4.70 6.68
C LEU A 182 1.91 4.43 5.60
N LEU A 183 1.68 3.49 4.73
CA LEU A 183 2.54 3.23 3.58
C LEU A 183 1.77 3.27 2.28
N SER A 184 2.37 3.84 1.23
CA SER A 184 1.81 3.75 -0.12
C SER A 184 2.42 2.60 -0.89
N SER A 185 1.66 2.06 -1.83
CA SER A 185 2.15 1.20 -2.89
C SER A 185 1.23 1.25 -4.10
N HIS A 186 1.77 0.93 -5.26
CA HIS A 186 1.02 0.61 -6.47
C HIS A 186 0.89 -0.91 -6.67
N LEU A 187 1.55 -1.72 -5.84
CA LEU A 187 1.55 -3.18 -5.86
C LEU A 187 0.70 -3.72 -4.70
N LEU A 188 -0.51 -4.13 -5.02
CA LEU A 188 -1.48 -4.60 -4.03
C LEU A 188 -0.97 -5.79 -3.21
N HIS A 189 -0.41 -6.80 -3.88
CA HIS A 189 0.05 -8.04 -3.24
C HIS A 189 1.14 -7.82 -2.17
N GLU A 190 1.93 -6.74 -2.28
CA GLU A 190 2.94 -6.40 -1.27
C GLU A 190 2.30 -5.86 0.01
N VAL A 191 1.26 -5.03 -0.16
CA VAL A 191 0.56 -4.37 0.94
C VAL A 191 -0.40 -5.34 1.63
N GLU A 192 -1.08 -6.19 0.87
CA GLU A 192 -2.01 -7.21 1.37
C GLU A 192 -1.40 -8.12 2.45
N GLN A 193 -0.07 -8.33 2.39
CA GLN A 193 0.64 -9.18 3.34
C GLN A 193 1.05 -8.49 4.64
N ILE A 194 0.88 -7.17 4.74
CA ILE A 194 1.34 -6.38 5.88
C ILE A 194 0.25 -5.46 6.45
N ALA A 195 -0.64 -4.94 5.60
CA ALA A 195 -1.64 -3.97 6.02
C ALA A 195 -2.80 -4.63 6.76
N ASP A 196 -3.17 -4.02 7.88
CA ASP A 196 -4.38 -4.35 8.65
C ASP A 196 -5.60 -3.66 8.01
N GLU A 197 -5.39 -2.47 7.44
CA GLU A 197 -6.39 -1.67 6.75
C GLU A 197 -5.83 -1.16 5.43
N MET A 198 -6.69 -1.03 4.44
CA MET A 198 -6.34 -0.55 3.10
C MET A 198 -7.26 0.57 2.68
N ILE A 199 -6.68 1.56 2.01
CA ILE A 199 -7.38 2.69 1.40
C ILE A 199 -7.02 2.67 -0.07
N LEU A 200 -8.01 2.48 -0.92
CA LEU A 200 -7.86 2.47 -2.37
C LEU A 200 -8.17 3.87 -2.91
N ILE A 201 -7.24 4.47 -3.63
CA ILE A 201 -7.40 5.80 -4.23
C ILE A 201 -7.29 5.72 -5.76
N GLY A 202 -8.22 6.36 -6.44
CA GLY A 202 -8.24 6.54 -7.91
C GLY A 202 -8.64 7.96 -8.26
N ASN A 203 -7.99 8.58 -9.25
CA ASN A 203 -8.25 9.98 -9.69
C ASN A 203 -8.41 11.00 -8.54
N GLY A 204 -7.57 10.87 -7.51
CA GLY A 204 -7.58 11.79 -6.36
C GLY A 204 -8.69 11.54 -5.35
N ARG A 205 -9.53 10.52 -5.50
CA ARG A 205 -10.64 10.16 -4.60
C ARG A 205 -10.47 8.78 -3.99
N ILE A 206 -10.94 8.59 -2.78
CA ILE A 206 -11.04 7.25 -2.19
C ILE A 206 -12.15 6.49 -2.90
N VAL A 207 -11.82 5.33 -3.45
CA VAL A 207 -12.76 4.43 -4.14
C VAL A 207 -13.24 3.30 -3.22
N ALA A 208 -12.41 2.87 -2.26
CA ALA A 208 -12.79 1.91 -1.23
C ALA A 208 -11.84 2.03 -0.03
N GLN A 209 -12.32 1.66 1.17
CA GLN A 209 -11.48 1.58 2.36
C GLN A 209 -12.03 0.54 3.33
N GLY A 210 -11.14 -0.17 4.02
CA GLY A 210 -11.50 -1.19 5.01
C GLY A 210 -10.39 -2.22 5.22
N ASP A 211 -10.68 -3.24 6.02
CA ASP A 211 -9.85 -4.43 6.08
C ASP A 211 -10.06 -5.32 4.84
N LYS A 212 -9.18 -6.30 4.65
CA LYS A 212 -9.26 -7.22 3.50
C LYS A 212 -10.62 -7.88 3.34
N LYS A 213 -11.24 -8.30 4.44
CA LYS A 213 -12.53 -9.00 4.42
C LYS A 213 -13.67 -8.07 3.99
N SER A 214 -13.68 -6.86 4.52
CA SER A 214 -14.69 -5.85 4.20
C SER A 214 -14.60 -5.41 2.74
N LEU A 215 -13.38 -5.25 2.21
CA LEU A 215 -13.15 -4.87 0.82
C LEU A 215 -13.63 -5.97 -0.15
N LEU A 216 -13.30 -7.23 0.13
CA LEU A 216 -13.74 -8.36 -0.68
C LEU A 216 -15.26 -8.56 -0.61
N ALA A 217 -15.86 -8.45 0.58
CA ALA A 217 -17.32 -8.56 0.74
C ALA A 217 -18.07 -7.44 -0.01
N GLY A 218 -17.48 -6.25 -0.11
CA GLY A 218 -18.05 -5.13 -0.87
C GLY A 218 -17.96 -5.31 -2.39
N ALA A 219 -16.91 -5.98 -2.88
CA ALA A 219 -16.67 -6.19 -4.30
C ALA A 219 -17.64 -7.20 -4.93
N ASP A 220 -17.86 -8.32 -4.24
CA ASP A 220 -18.67 -9.42 -4.80
C ASP A 220 -20.18 -9.27 -4.57
N GLY A 221 -20.64 -8.18 -3.95
CA GLY A 221 -22.06 -8.07 -3.54
C GLY A 221 -22.53 -9.25 -2.65
N GLY A 222 -21.58 -9.97 -2.03
CA GLY A 222 -21.85 -11.17 -1.23
C GLY A 222 -22.18 -12.43 -2.04
N LYS A 223 -22.03 -12.44 -3.36
CA LYS A 223 -22.27 -13.62 -4.19
C LYS A 223 -21.01 -14.49 -4.23
N ALA A 224 -21.17 -15.75 -3.86
CA ALA A 224 -20.14 -16.74 -4.06
C ALA A 224 -19.84 -16.90 -5.57
N SER A 225 -18.56 -16.93 -5.92
CA SER A 225 -18.10 -17.15 -7.29
C SER A 225 -17.05 -18.25 -7.31
N THR A 226 -17.04 -19.04 -8.38
CA THR A 226 -16.13 -20.19 -8.55
C THR A 226 -15.36 -20.06 -9.86
N LEU A 227 -14.06 -20.28 -9.82
CA LEU A 227 -13.24 -20.53 -11.00
C LEU A 227 -13.14 -22.04 -11.20
N VAL A 228 -13.43 -22.51 -12.41
CA VAL A 228 -13.39 -23.91 -12.77
C VAL A 228 -12.81 -24.11 -14.16
N THR A 229 -12.00 -25.15 -14.30
CA THR A 229 -11.50 -25.61 -15.62
C THR A 229 -11.86 -27.08 -15.76
N ALA A 230 -12.35 -27.46 -16.91
CA ALA A 230 -12.72 -28.83 -17.24
C ALA A 230 -11.98 -29.31 -18.51
N LEU A 231 -11.95 -30.59 -18.74
CA LEU A 231 -11.49 -31.15 -20.05
C LEU A 231 -12.37 -30.67 -21.19
N ASP A 232 -13.67 -30.46 -20.92
CA ASP A 232 -14.64 -29.86 -21.83
C ASP A 232 -15.38 -28.72 -21.12
N ASN A 233 -14.84 -27.52 -21.28
CA ASN A 233 -15.45 -26.31 -20.71
C ASN A 233 -16.80 -25.97 -21.32
N THR A 234 -17.05 -26.35 -22.58
CA THR A 234 -18.32 -26.06 -23.24
C THR A 234 -19.44 -26.90 -22.64
N ALA A 235 -19.22 -28.22 -22.52
CA ALA A 235 -20.19 -29.11 -21.88
C ALA A 235 -20.47 -28.70 -20.43
N LEU A 236 -19.44 -28.24 -19.68
CA LEU A 236 -19.62 -27.74 -18.32
C LEU A 236 -20.44 -26.44 -18.30
N ALA A 237 -20.17 -25.50 -19.18
CA ALA A 237 -20.89 -24.23 -19.27
C ALA A 237 -22.36 -24.45 -19.58
N ASP A 238 -22.69 -25.36 -20.52
CA ASP A 238 -24.07 -25.70 -20.86
C ASP A 238 -24.81 -26.33 -19.68
N ALA A 239 -24.18 -27.26 -18.96
CA ALA A 239 -24.76 -27.90 -17.77
C ALA A 239 -25.03 -26.90 -16.64
N LEU A 240 -24.10 -25.98 -16.40
CA LEU A 240 -24.25 -24.94 -15.36
C LEU A 240 -25.33 -23.92 -15.75
N THR A 241 -25.36 -23.51 -17.02
CA THR A 241 -26.39 -22.59 -17.53
C THR A 241 -27.79 -23.22 -17.50
N ALA A 242 -27.89 -24.51 -17.80
CA ALA A 242 -29.17 -25.25 -17.69
C ALA A 242 -29.72 -25.29 -16.25
N LYS A 243 -28.86 -25.20 -15.23
CA LYS A 243 -29.26 -25.06 -13.83
C LYS A 243 -29.53 -23.61 -13.37
N GLY A 244 -29.39 -22.64 -14.31
CA GLY A 244 -29.66 -21.23 -14.03
C GLY A 244 -28.50 -20.46 -13.42
N PHE A 245 -27.29 -21.01 -13.42
CA PHE A 245 -26.11 -20.28 -12.94
C PHE A 245 -25.58 -19.34 -14.02
N THR A 246 -25.08 -18.16 -13.60
CA THR A 246 -24.39 -17.23 -14.48
C THR A 246 -22.99 -17.76 -14.75
N VAL A 247 -22.64 -17.97 -16.01
CA VAL A 247 -21.33 -18.48 -16.46
C VAL A 247 -20.68 -17.47 -17.36
N ALA A 248 -19.41 -17.14 -17.09
CA ALA A 248 -18.56 -16.28 -17.92
C ALA A 248 -17.23 -16.98 -18.23
N SER A 249 -16.63 -16.70 -19.39
CA SER A 249 -15.28 -17.18 -19.70
C SER A 249 -14.25 -16.45 -18.85
N ALA A 250 -13.28 -17.17 -18.29
CA ALA A 250 -12.21 -16.64 -17.46
C ALA A 250 -10.89 -17.33 -17.78
N GLY A 251 -10.05 -16.70 -18.62
CA GLY A 251 -8.80 -17.30 -19.10
C GLY A 251 -9.04 -18.62 -19.82
N GLU A 252 -8.39 -19.70 -19.37
CA GLU A 252 -8.57 -21.05 -19.92
C GLU A 252 -9.77 -21.80 -19.34
N GLY A 253 -10.52 -21.21 -18.38
CA GLY A 253 -11.64 -21.82 -17.68
C GLY A 253 -12.91 -20.98 -17.71
N LEU A 254 -13.77 -21.22 -16.71
CA LEU A 254 -15.07 -20.57 -16.53
C LEU A 254 -15.13 -19.92 -15.14
N ARG A 255 -15.80 -18.77 -15.05
CA ARG A 255 -16.23 -18.15 -13.80
C ARG A 255 -17.74 -18.36 -13.64
N VAL A 256 -18.14 -18.87 -12.50
CA VAL A 256 -19.54 -19.21 -12.21
C VAL A 256 -19.98 -18.53 -10.91
N GLU A 257 -21.09 -17.80 -10.92
CA GLU A 257 -21.63 -17.12 -9.73
C GLU A 257 -22.36 -18.12 -8.78
N VAL A 258 -21.60 -19.05 -8.19
CA VAL A 258 -22.09 -20.02 -7.21
C VAL A 258 -20.93 -20.64 -6.45
N GLU A 259 -21.18 -21.26 -5.31
CA GLU A 259 -20.20 -21.97 -4.50
C GLU A 259 -19.54 -23.13 -5.23
N PRO A 260 -18.24 -23.44 -4.97
CA PRO A 260 -17.51 -24.53 -5.64
C PRO A 260 -18.19 -25.89 -5.50
N VAL A 261 -18.86 -26.14 -4.38
CA VAL A 261 -19.59 -27.40 -4.12
C VAL A 261 -20.70 -27.62 -5.15
N GLU A 262 -21.44 -26.57 -5.53
CA GLU A 262 -22.53 -26.69 -6.51
C GLU A 262 -21.98 -26.86 -7.93
N VAL A 263 -20.85 -26.22 -8.26
CA VAL A 263 -20.16 -26.45 -9.53
C VAL A 263 -19.67 -27.89 -9.63
N GLY A 264 -19.00 -28.40 -8.56
CA GLY A 264 -18.53 -29.78 -8.51
C GLY A 264 -19.65 -30.81 -8.63
N ARG A 265 -20.80 -30.55 -7.99
CA ARG A 265 -21.99 -31.41 -8.07
C ARG A 265 -22.56 -31.42 -9.47
N THR A 266 -22.66 -30.26 -10.13
CA THR A 266 -23.15 -30.15 -11.51
C THR A 266 -22.24 -30.86 -12.50
N ALA A 267 -20.92 -30.70 -12.35
CA ALA A 267 -19.94 -31.39 -13.18
C ALA A 267 -20.05 -32.91 -13.04
N LEU A 268 -20.24 -33.43 -11.82
CA LEU A 268 -20.43 -34.86 -11.54
C LEU A 268 -21.70 -35.38 -12.23
N GLU A 269 -22.83 -34.69 -12.13
CA GLU A 269 -24.09 -35.06 -12.79
C GLU A 269 -23.98 -35.03 -14.30
N ALA A 270 -23.24 -34.07 -14.84
CA ALA A 270 -22.97 -33.97 -16.28
C ALA A 270 -21.86 -34.91 -16.77
N SER A 271 -21.22 -35.67 -15.88
CA SER A 271 -20.06 -36.54 -16.17
C SER A 271 -18.88 -35.78 -16.81
N VAL A 272 -18.70 -34.52 -16.44
CA VAL A 272 -17.60 -33.67 -16.90
C VAL A 272 -16.43 -33.75 -15.92
N VAL A 273 -15.22 -34.02 -16.44
CA VAL A 273 -14.01 -34.11 -15.64
C VAL A 273 -13.44 -32.71 -15.40
N LEU A 274 -13.31 -32.32 -14.16
CA LEU A 274 -12.69 -31.08 -13.76
C LEU A 274 -11.17 -31.22 -13.66
N THR A 275 -10.42 -30.24 -14.12
CA THR A 275 -8.96 -30.15 -13.96
C THR A 275 -8.56 -29.13 -12.90
N ASP A 276 -9.42 -28.13 -12.63
CA ASP A 276 -9.28 -27.18 -11.53
C ASP A 276 -10.68 -26.78 -11.01
N LEU A 277 -10.81 -26.62 -9.69
CA LEU A 277 -12.02 -26.14 -9.06
C LEU A 277 -11.63 -25.40 -7.78
N ARG A 278 -11.87 -24.09 -7.75
CA ARG A 278 -11.56 -23.25 -6.59
C ARG A 278 -12.59 -22.15 -6.43
N ALA A 279 -12.81 -21.71 -5.21
CA ALA A 279 -13.53 -20.46 -5.01
C ALA A 279 -12.83 -19.36 -5.83
N ALA A 280 -13.58 -18.65 -6.65
CA ALA A 280 -13.11 -17.41 -7.19
C ALA A 280 -13.13 -16.45 -5.98
N GLU A 281 -12.06 -16.46 -5.22
CA GLU A 281 -11.80 -15.29 -4.40
C GLU A 281 -11.63 -14.16 -5.41
N GLY A 282 -12.60 -13.26 -5.51
CA GLY A 282 -12.41 -11.96 -6.15
C GLY A 282 -11.18 -11.38 -5.46
N GLY A 283 -10.02 -11.45 -6.11
CA GLY A 283 -8.79 -10.97 -5.52
C GLY A 283 -8.97 -9.48 -5.27
N LEU A 284 -8.43 -8.95 -4.19
CA LEU A 284 -8.31 -7.50 -4.04
C LEU A 284 -7.70 -6.86 -5.30
N GLU A 285 -6.96 -7.63 -6.09
CA GLU A 285 -6.36 -7.21 -7.36
C GLU A 285 -7.42 -7.01 -8.45
N ASP A 286 -8.40 -7.92 -8.57
CA ASP A 286 -9.53 -7.78 -9.50
C ASP A 286 -10.39 -6.57 -9.12
N LEU A 287 -10.73 -6.43 -7.83
CA LEU A 287 -11.41 -5.26 -7.29
C LEU A 287 -10.65 -3.97 -7.56
N PHE A 288 -9.35 -3.98 -7.32
CA PHE A 288 -8.49 -2.82 -7.54
C PHE A 288 -8.44 -2.44 -9.02
N LEU A 289 -8.32 -3.42 -9.92
CA LEU A 289 -8.33 -3.21 -11.36
C LEU A 289 -9.70 -2.70 -11.84
N GLU A 290 -10.79 -3.25 -11.35
CA GLU A 290 -12.15 -2.81 -11.68
C GLU A 290 -12.41 -1.37 -11.23
N LEU A 291 -12.14 -1.06 -9.97
CA LEU A 291 -12.32 0.28 -9.40
C LEU A 291 -11.37 1.33 -10.00
N THR A 292 -10.22 0.91 -10.55
CA THR A 292 -9.26 1.82 -11.17
C THR A 292 -9.36 1.85 -12.70
N ALA A 293 -9.98 0.87 -13.36
CA ALA A 293 -10.16 0.82 -14.80
C ALA A 293 -11.04 1.97 -15.34
N GLU A 294 -12.08 2.34 -14.62
CA GLU A 294 -12.92 3.49 -14.96
C GLU A 294 -12.12 4.79 -14.90
N THR A 295 -11.13 4.86 -14.01
CA THR A 295 -10.28 6.03 -13.81
C THR A 295 -9.15 6.16 -14.83
N GLN A 296 -8.78 5.09 -15.55
CA GLN A 296 -7.75 5.13 -16.60
C GLN A 296 -8.30 5.56 -17.98
N ARG A 297 -9.59 5.37 -18.25
CA ARG A 297 -10.20 5.68 -19.55
C ARG A 297 -10.34 7.19 -19.85
N GLU A 298 -10.31 8.04 -18.84
CA GLU A 298 -10.46 9.51 -19.01
C GLU A 298 -9.16 10.22 -19.42
N HIS A 299 -8.01 9.55 -19.45
CA HIS A 299 -6.73 10.15 -19.85
C HIS A 299 -6.33 9.88 -21.31
N THR A 300 -7.16 9.23 -22.11
CA THR A 300 -6.89 8.89 -23.52
C THR A 300 -7.81 9.65 -24.50
N ALA A 301 -8.35 10.79 -24.10
CA ALA A 301 -9.14 11.66 -24.99
C ALA A 301 -8.48 13.04 -25.14
#